data_4bf72713d1de546b1a726a5bb7479d33
#
_entry.id   4bf72713d1de546b1a726a5bb7479d33
#
_cell.length_a   1.000
_cell.length_b   1.000
_cell.length_c   1.000
_cell.angle_alpha   90.00
_cell.angle_beta   90.00
_cell.angle_gamma   90.00
#
_symmetry.space_group_name_H-M   'P 1'
#
loop_
_entity.id
_entity.type
_entity.pdbx_description
1 polymer ?
#
loop_
_entity_poly.entity_id
_entity_poly.type
_entity_poly.pdbx_seq_one_letter_code
_entity_poly.pdbx_strand_id
1 'polypeptide(L)'
;MPSEGANALVNHLDKALKSGSLDKTVHISASTSTKFTVSGLHYFEYKDPIDHSISKNHGQVIDFTDGSRVVFRLSSQGTSTVRMYVERYVPADAGQVELAKPVAEGLKGLIEVALEISKLNEFLGRNKPTVITVSYRHQYVCMVITNSFPPSNSRIK
;
A
#
# COMPACT_ATOMS: atom_id res chain seq x y z
N MET A 1 15.70 -11.09 -10.76
CA MET A 1 14.43 -10.97 -11.52
C MET A 1 13.26 -10.89 -10.57
N PRO A 2 12.39 -9.90 -10.71
CA PRO A 2 11.14 -9.89 -9.93
C PRO A 2 10.34 -11.16 -10.23
N SER A 3 9.62 -11.67 -9.24
CA SER A 3 8.74 -12.83 -9.46
C SER A 3 7.55 -12.45 -10.36
N GLU A 4 6.94 -13.45 -10.99
CA GLU A 4 5.73 -13.23 -11.79
C GLU A 4 4.61 -12.58 -10.98
N GLY A 5 4.46 -12.97 -9.71
CA GLY A 5 3.46 -12.39 -8.82
C GLY A 5 3.70 -10.91 -8.54
N ALA A 6 4.96 -10.50 -8.32
CA ALA A 6 5.30 -9.10 -8.11
C ALA A 6 5.04 -8.26 -9.35
N ASN A 7 5.41 -8.77 -10.52
CA ASN A 7 5.14 -8.10 -11.80
C ASN A 7 3.63 -8.02 -12.08
N ALA A 8 2.89 -9.08 -11.80
CA ALA A 8 1.44 -9.10 -11.97
C ALA A 8 0.74 -8.05 -11.09
N LEU A 9 1.19 -7.89 -9.83
CA LEU A 9 0.70 -6.84 -8.93
C LEU A 9 0.94 -5.45 -9.50
N VAL A 10 2.17 -5.16 -9.92
CA VAL A 10 2.51 -3.84 -10.50
C VAL A 10 1.69 -3.58 -11.76
N ASN A 11 1.57 -4.55 -12.64
CA ASN A 11 0.77 -4.43 -13.85
C ASN A 11 -0.72 -4.21 -13.55
N HIS A 12 -1.24 -4.86 -12.53
CA HIS A 12 -2.63 -4.65 -12.10
C HIS A 12 -2.87 -3.21 -11.64
N LEU A 13 -1.97 -2.68 -10.80
CA LEU A 13 -2.05 -1.29 -10.32
C LEU A 13 -1.81 -0.28 -11.45
N ASP A 14 -0.89 -0.55 -12.36
CA ASP A 14 -0.63 0.30 -13.52
C ASP A 14 -1.84 0.38 -14.46
N LYS A 15 -2.52 -0.72 -14.69
CA LYS A 15 -3.76 -0.74 -15.48
C LYS A 15 -4.85 0.10 -14.82
N ALA A 16 -5.02 -0.04 -13.52
CA ALA A 16 -5.98 0.76 -12.76
C ALA A 16 -5.64 2.26 -12.81
N LEU A 17 -4.36 2.61 -12.73
CA LEU A 17 -3.89 3.99 -12.82
C LEU A 17 -4.16 4.59 -14.19
N LYS A 18 -3.81 3.88 -15.25
CA LYS A 18 -3.99 4.35 -16.64
C LYS A 18 -5.44 4.46 -17.06
N SER A 19 -6.30 3.57 -16.58
CA SER A 19 -7.73 3.57 -16.90
C SER A 19 -8.55 4.53 -16.03
N GLY A 20 -8.01 4.97 -14.87
CA GLY A 20 -8.75 5.73 -13.88
C GLY A 20 -9.89 4.94 -13.22
N SER A 21 -9.87 3.62 -13.31
CA SER A 21 -10.97 2.76 -12.85
C SER A 21 -11.20 2.78 -11.34
N LEU A 22 -10.19 3.16 -10.56
CA LEU A 22 -10.27 3.30 -9.11
C LEU A 22 -10.71 4.69 -8.64
N ASP A 23 -10.66 5.70 -9.51
CA ASP A 23 -11.00 7.06 -9.12
C ASP A 23 -12.44 7.16 -8.61
N LYS A 24 -12.59 7.77 -7.43
CA LYS A 24 -13.88 7.97 -6.75
C LYS A 24 -14.61 6.68 -6.36
N THR A 25 -13.95 5.52 -6.43
CA THR A 25 -14.55 4.27 -5.97
C THR A 25 -14.63 4.23 -4.45
N VAL A 26 -15.69 3.63 -3.93
CA VAL A 26 -15.93 3.47 -2.49
C VAL A 26 -15.68 2.02 -2.10
N HIS A 27 -14.85 1.83 -1.08
CA HIS A 27 -14.54 0.52 -0.52
C HIS A 27 -14.93 0.47 0.94
N ILE A 28 -15.57 -0.62 1.35
CA ILE A 28 -16.03 -0.82 2.72
C ILE A 28 -15.23 -1.94 3.35
N SER A 29 -14.59 -1.63 4.49
CA SER A 29 -13.91 -2.66 5.28
C SER A 29 -14.91 -3.66 5.84
N ALA A 30 -14.68 -4.95 5.62
CA ALA A 30 -15.56 -6.01 6.08
C ALA A 30 -15.61 -6.12 7.62
N SER A 31 -14.48 -5.88 8.30
CA SER A 31 -14.37 -6.02 9.75
C SER A 31 -14.81 -4.78 10.53
N THR A 32 -14.56 -3.58 9.99
CA THR A 32 -14.84 -2.31 10.70
C THR A 32 -16.03 -1.56 10.15
N SER A 33 -16.56 -1.98 8.99
CA SER A 33 -17.63 -1.30 8.24
C SER A 33 -17.31 0.16 7.88
N THR A 34 -16.04 0.54 7.94
CA THR A 34 -15.56 1.87 7.57
C THR A 34 -15.49 2.02 6.05
N LYS A 35 -16.00 3.13 5.55
CA LYS A 35 -15.94 3.48 4.12
C LYS A 35 -14.67 4.24 3.82
N PHE A 36 -13.99 3.82 2.75
CA PHE A 36 -12.84 4.52 2.19
C PHE A 36 -13.13 4.86 0.73
N THR A 37 -13.04 6.13 0.38
CA THR A 37 -13.24 6.60 -0.98
C THR A 37 -11.90 6.97 -1.58
N VAL A 38 -11.56 6.38 -2.73
CA VAL A 38 -10.33 6.71 -3.45
C VAL A 38 -10.43 8.10 -4.03
N SER A 39 -9.49 8.97 -3.69
CA SER A 39 -9.38 10.32 -4.27
C SER A 39 -8.43 10.36 -5.47
N GLY A 40 -7.49 9.45 -5.57
CA GLY A 40 -6.58 9.35 -6.71
C GLY A 40 -5.62 8.18 -6.61
N LEU A 41 -5.07 7.82 -7.76
CA LEU A 41 -4.00 6.84 -7.90
C LEU A 41 -2.93 7.46 -8.78
N HIS A 42 -1.69 7.49 -8.31
CA HIS A 42 -0.57 8.09 -9.03
C HIS A 42 0.74 7.37 -8.73
N TYR A 43 1.79 7.66 -9.51
CA TYR A 43 3.12 7.19 -9.22
C TYR A 43 3.76 8.01 -8.11
N PHE A 44 4.51 7.34 -7.24
CA PHE A 44 5.33 8.02 -6.24
C PHE A 44 6.51 8.71 -6.93
N GLU A 45 6.64 10.02 -6.74
CA GLU A 45 7.74 10.82 -7.25
C GLU A 45 8.59 11.33 -6.08
N TYR A 46 9.90 11.24 -6.23
CA TYR A 46 10.85 11.82 -5.29
C TYR A 46 11.64 12.92 -5.99
N LYS A 47 11.60 14.11 -5.41
CA LYS A 47 12.44 15.23 -5.83
C LYS A 47 13.60 15.37 -4.88
N ASP A 48 14.82 15.23 -5.38
CA ASP A 48 16.01 15.43 -4.57
C ASP A 48 16.15 16.92 -4.16
N PRO A 49 16.30 17.23 -2.86
CA PRO A 49 16.40 18.61 -2.41
C PRO A 49 17.74 19.27 -2.75
N ILE A 50 18.77 18.50 -3.12
CA ILE A 50 20.13 19.01 -3.40
C ILE A 50 20.30 19.34 -4.88
N ASP A 51 20.03 18.37 -5.76
CA ASP A 51 20.26 18.53 -7.21
C ASP A 51 18.96 18.76 -7.99
N HIS A 52 17.81 18.76 -7.31
CA HIS A 52 16.48 18.92 -7.90
C HIS A 52 16.09 17.87 -8.93
N SER A 53 16.82 16.75 -8.97
CA SER A 53 16.46 15.62 -9.82
C SER A 53 15.12 15.02 -9.37
N ILE A 54 14.33 14.55 -10.34
CA ILE A 54 13.05 13.91 -10.08
C ILE A 54 13.18 12.44 -10.44
N SER A 55 13.06 11.59 -9.40
CA SER A 55 12.96 10.16 -9.58
C SER A 55 11.49 9.77 -9.66
N LYS A 56 11.09 9.21 -10.80
CA LYS A 56 9.73 8.77 -11.08
C LYS A 56 9.62 7.25 -11.01
N ASN A 57 8.37 6.77 -10.83
CA ASN A 57 8.04 5.35 -10.88
C ASN A 57 8.63 4.49 -9.76
N HIS A 58 8.83 5.07 -8.56
CA HIS A 58 9.25 4.31 -7.39
C HIS A 58 8.14 3.55 -6.67
N GLY A 59 6.96 3.53 -7.23
CA GLY A 59 5.80 2.84 -6.69
C GLY A 59 4.50 3.52 -7.05
N GLN A 60 3.39 2.92 -6.66
CA GLN A 60 2.05 3.46 -6.86
C GLN A 60 1.48 3.92 -5.52
N VAL A 61 0.83 5.07 -5.53
CA VAL A 61 0.17 5.67 -4.37
C VAL A 61 -1.33 5.71 -4.59
N ILE A 62 -2.08 5.20 -3.63
CA ILE A 62 -3.53 5.34 -3.57
C ILE A 62 -3.86 6.33 -2.47
N ASP A 63 -4.45 7.47 -2.83
CA ASP A 63 -4.93 8.46 -1.90
C ASP A 63 -6.42 8.30 -1.64
N PHE A 64 -6.83 8.52 -0.40
CA PHE A 64 -8.22 8.47 0.03
C PHE A 64 -8.68 9.85 0.49
N THR A 65 -9.99 10.08 0.42
CA THR A 65 -10.60 11.37 0.74
C THR A 65 -10.45 11.81 2.18
N ASP A 66 -10.19 10.87 3.11
CA ASP A 66 -9.96 11.13 4.53
C ASP A 66 -8.50 11.52 4.87
N GLY A 67 -7.64 11.66 3.87
CA GLY A 67 -6.21 11.93 4.04
C GLY A 67 -5.35 10.69 4.23
N SER A 68 -5.95 9.51 4.28
CA SER A 68 -5.23 8.23 4.32
C SER A 68 -4.59 7.93 2.97
N ARG A 69 -3.50 7.18 2.98
CA ARG A 69 -2.87 6.71 1.75
C ARG A 69 -2.21 5.34 1.90
N VAL A 70 -2.07 4.67 0.79
CA VAL A 70 -1.37 3.38 0.67
C VAL A 70 -0.36 3.49 -0.45
N VAL A 71 0.88 3.07 -0.18
CA VAL A 71 1.96 3.09 -1.17
C VAL A 71 2.46 1.66 -1.39
N PHE A 72 2.55 1.24 -2.63
CA PHE A 72 3.15 -0.03 -3.03
C PHE A 72 4.49 0.22 -3.70
N ARG A 73 5.53 -0.43 -3.21
CA ARG A 73 6.89 -0.34 -3.78
C ARG A 73 7.49 -1.72 -3.96
N LEU A 74 8.08 -1.95 -5.12
CA LEU A 74 8.98 -3.07 -5.33
C LEU A 74 10.36 -2.75 -4.76
N SER A 75 11.01 -3.75 -4.15
CA SER A 75 12.40 -3.61 -3.75
C SER A 75 13.29 -3.46 -4.98
N SER A 76 14.18 -2.47 -4.96
CA SER A 76 15.10 -2.16 -6.07
C SER A 76 16.23 -3.17 -6.26
N GLN A 77 16.41 -4.09 -5.32
CA GLN A 77 17.56 -5.01 -5.29
C GLN A 77 17.28 -6.38 -5.90
N GLY A 78 16.44 -6.45 -6.92
CA GLY A 78 16.19 -7.71 -7.64
C GLY A 78 15.46 -8.77 -6.81
N THR A 79 15.01 -8.44 -5.62
CA THR A 79 14.22 -9.33 -4.78
C THR A 79 12.75 -9.23 -5.15
N SER A 80 12.07 -10.34 -5.09
CA SER A 80 10.62 -10.42 -5.30
C SER A 80 9.85 -9.92 -4.08
N THR A 81 10.24 -8.74 -3.58
CA THR A 81 9.66 -8.20 -2.35
C THR A 81 8.86 -6.95 -2.65
N VAL A 82 7.60 -6.97 -2.24
CA VAL A 82 6.71 -5.81 -2.28
C VAL A 82 6.56 -5.24 -0.88
N ARG A 83 6.76 -3.96 -0.75
CA ARG A 83 6.48 -3.22 0.49
C ARG A 83 5.21 -2.42 0.32
N MET A 84 4.27 -2.61 1.22
CA MET A 84 3.05 -1.84 1.31
C MET A 84 3.13 -0.91 2.52
N TYR A 85 3.09 0.39 2.27
CA TYR A 85 3.06 1.42 3.30
C TYR A 85 1.61 1.85 3.48
N VAL A 86 1.10 1.72 4.69
CA VAL A 86 -0.27 2.11 5.02
C VAL A 86 -0.21 3.25 6.02
N GLU A 87 -0.74 4.40 5.64
CA GLU A 87 -0.76 5.60 6.47
C GLU A 87 -2.19 6.09 6.65
N ARG A 88 -2.57 6.32 7.89
CA ARG A 88 -3.85 6.93 8.23
C ARG A 88 -3.61 8.24 8.97
N TYR A 89 -4.28 9.28 8.51
CA TYR A 89 -4.33 10.55 9.21
C TYR A 89 -5.38 10.49 10.34
N VAL A 90 -4.96 10.82 11.55
CA VAL A 90 -5.86 10.94 12.70
C VAL A 90 -5.77 12.40 13.19
N PRO A 91 -6.83 13.21 13.00
CA PRO A 91 -6.82 14.59 13.47
C PRO A 91 -6.72 14.67 14.99
N ALA A 92 -6.09 15.71 15.50
CA ALA A 92 -5.89 15.91 16.94
C ALA A 92 -7.21 16.04 17.73
N ASP A 93 -8.28 16.43 17.06
CA ASP A 93 -9.63 16.56 17.60
C ASP A 93 -10.51 15.29 17.46
N ALA A 94 -9.94 14.18 16.98
CA ALA A 94 -10.67 12.93 16.77
C ALA A 94 -11.16 12.27 18.06
N GLY A 95 -10.74 12.76 19.23
CA GLY A 95 -11.08 12.22 20.54
C GLY A 95 -10.05 11.23 21.08
N GLN A 96 -10.01 11.10 22.40
CA GLN A 96 -8.99 10.27 23.08
C GLN A 96 -9.10 8.78 22.74
N VAL A 97 -10.30 8.29 22.51
CA VAL A 97 -10.53 6.88 22.17
C VAL A 97 -9.86 6.53 20.82
N GLU A 98 -10.02 7.40 19.83
CA GLU A 98 -9.40 7.18 18.51
C GLU A 98 -7.88 7.33 18.57
N LEU A 99 -7.38 8.33 19.30
CA LEU A 99 -5.94 8.58 19.46
C LEU A 99 -5.25 7.49 20.28
N ALA A 100 -5.95 6.83 21.18
CA ALA A 100 -5.44 5.76 22.04
C ALA A 100 -5.51 4.37 21.41
N LYS A 101 -6.14 4.21 20.24
CA LYS A 101 -6.21 2.90 19.58
C LYS A 101 -4.82 2.36 19.24
N PRO A 102 -4.58 1.05 19.46
CA PRO A 102 -3.40 0.40 18.93
C PRO A 102 -3.30 0.59 17.41
N VAL A 103 -2.09 0.73 16.89
CA VAL A 103 -1.84 0.97 15.46
C VAL A 103 -2.49 -0.10 14.59
N ALA A 104 -2.32 -1.36 14.95
CA ALA A 104 -2.89 -2.47 14.20
C ALA A 104 -4.42 -2.40 14.11
N GLU A 105 -5.08 -1.97 15.19
CA GLU A 105 -6.53 -1.80 15.23
C GLU A 105 -6.98 -0.58 14.41
N GLY A 106 -6.28 0.54 14.57
CA GLY A 106 -6.58 1.78 13.84
C GLY A 106 -6.39 1.67 12.32
N LEU A 107 -5.49 0.82 11.85
CA LEU A 107 -5.20 0.59 10.44
C LEU A 107 -5.91 -0.62 9.82
N LYS A 108 -6.56 -1.45 10.63
CA LYS A 108 -7.15 -2.71 10.16
C LYS A 108 -8.07 -2.54 8.96
N GLY A 109 -8.99 -1.60 9.01
CA GLY A 109 -9.93 -1.33 7.92
C GLY A 109 -9.22 -0.88 6.63
N LEU A 110 -8.25 0.01 6.75
CA LEU A 110 -7.48 0.49 5.61
C LEU A 110 -6.62 -0.61 4.99
N ILE A 111 -6.02 -1.47 5.81
CA ILE A 111 -5.25 -2.63 5.34
C ILE A 111 -6.15 -3.59 4.56
N GLU A 112 -7.34 -3.89 5.04
CA GLU A 112 -8.29 -4.75 4.33
C GLU A 112 -8.66 -4.18 2.96
N VAL A 113 -8.96 -2.89 2.90
CA VAL A 113 -9.28 -2.20 1.64
C VAL A 113 -8.08 -2.19 0.69
N ALA A 114 -6.87 -1.95 1.21
CA ALA A 114 -5.65 -1.97 0.41
C ALA A 114 -5.39 -3.37 -0.20
N LEU A 115 -5.59 -4.42 0.57
CA LEU A 115 -5.45 -5.81 0.10
C LEU A 115 -6.50 -6.17 -0.95
N GLU A 116 -7.73 -5.69 -0.79
CA GLU A 116 -8.82 -5.88 -1.74
C GLU A 116 -8.52 -5.19 -3.08
N ILE A 117 -8.14 -3.92 -3.04
CA ILE A 117 -7.83 -3.13 -4.26
C ILE A 117 -6.63 -3.72 -5.01
N SER A 118 -5.56 -4.04 -4.29
CA SER A 118 -4.32 -4.52 -4.88
C SER A 118 -4.36 -5.99 -5.29
N LYS A 119 -5.27 -6.75 -4.71
CA LYS A 119 -5.31 -8.23 -4.84
C LYS A 119 -3.98 -8.90 -4.46
N LEU A 120 -3.27 -8.29 -3.53
CA LEU A 120 -1.94 -8.74 -3.12
C LEU A 120 -1.92 -10.21 -2.68
N ASN A 121 -2.91 -10.62 -1.90
CA ASN A 121 -3.00 -12.00 -1.43
C ASN A 121 -3.18 -13.02 -2.55
N GLU A 122 -3.93 -12.65 -3.61
CA GLU A 122 -4.10 -13.51 -4.79
C GLU A 122 -2.79 -13.68 -5.54
N PHE A 123 -2.07 -12.58 -5.79
CA PHE A 123 -0.78 -12.62 -6.50
C PHE A 123 0.32 -13.29 -5.67
N LEU A 124 0.26 -13.13 -4.35
CA LEU A 124 1.23 -13.70 -3.44
C LEU A 124 0.99 -15.20 -3.16
N GLY A 125 -0.26 -15.65 -3.25
CA GLY A 125 -0.67 -16.98 -2.82
C GLY A 125 -0.59 -17.19 -1.30
N ARG A 126 -0.62 -16.11 -0.51
CA ARG A 126 -0.51 -16.11 0.95
C ARG A 126 -1.46 -15.11 1.57
N ASN A 127 -1.92 -15.41 2.79
CA ASN A 127 -2.79 -14.52 3.55
C ASN A 127 -2.08 -13.71 4.63
N LYS A 128 -0.77 -13.92 4.80
CA LYS A 128 0.01 -13.25 5.86
C LYS A 128 1.25 -12.58 5.29
N PRO A 129 1.59 -11.38 5.78
CA PRO A 129 2.83 -10.70 5.41
C PRO A 129 4.04 -11.42 6.02
N THR A 130 5.21 -11.21 5.42
CA THR A 130 6.48 -11.75 5.93
C THR A 130 6.97 -10.95 7.13
N VAL A 131 6.88 -9.62 7.07
CA VAL A 131 7.33 -8.71 8.14
C VAL A 131 6.36 -7.55 8.24
N ILE A 132 6.05 -7.13 9.45
CA ILE A 132 5.26 -5.93 9.76
C ILE A 132 6.11 -5.01 10.63
N THR A 133 6.27 -3.76 10.20
CA THR A 133 6.94 -2.72 10.98
C THR A 133 5.98 -1.56 11.21
N VAL A 134 5.89 -1.10 12.46
CA VAL A 134 5.02 0.00 12.86
C VAL A 134 5.87 1.22 13.19
N SER A 135 5.44 2.38 12.73
CA SER A 135 6.11 3.65 13.01
C SER A 135 5.07 4.73 13.26
N TYR A 136 5.39 5.65 14.16
CA TYR A 136 4.57 6.82 14.46
C TYR A 136 5.28 8.06 13.94
N ARG A 137 4.58 8.87 13.14
CA ARG A 137 5.07 10.16 12.67
C ARG A 137 3.97 11.21 12.82
N HIS A 138 4.11 12.06 13.84
CA HIS A 138 3.14 13.13 14.13
C HIS A 138 1.70 12.57 14.26
N GLN A 139 0.79 13.07 13.43
CA GLN A 139 -0.61 12.65 13.39
C GLN A 139 -0.85 11.45 12.45
N TYR A 140 0.22 10.87 11.90
CA TYR A 140 0.13 9.72 11.02
C TYR A 140 0.49 8.44 11.75
N VAL A 141 -0.36 7.47 11.60
CA VAL A 141 -0.09 6.10 11.99
C VAL A 141 0.34 5.36 10.73
N CYS A 142 1.56 4.82 10.75
CA CYS A 142 2.15 4.17 9.58
C CYS A 142 2.49 2.72 9.90
N MET A 143 2.12 1.83 8.99
CA MET A 143 2.52 0.43 9.03
C MET A 143 3.18 0.06 7.71
N VAL A 144 4.32 -0.59 7.78
CA VAL A 144 5.00 -1.15 6.62
C VAL A 144 4.82 -2.66 6.62
N ILE A 145 4.18 -3.17 5.60
CA ILE A 145 3.97 -4.59 5.40
C ILE A 145 4.90 -5.06 4.28
N THR A 146 5.82 -5.96 4.62
CA THR A 146 6.75 -6.52 3.65
C THR A 146 6.30 -7.91 3.26
N ASN A 147 6.11 -8.12 1.97
CA ASN A 147 5.73 -9.39 1.40
C ASN A 147 6.82 -9.87 0.44
N SER A 148 7.41 -11.02 0.73
CA SER A 148 8.37 -11.67 -0.16
C SER A 148 7.66 -12.74 -0.98
N PHE A 149 7.79 -12.62 -2.29
CA PHE A 149 7.29 -13.64 -3.22
C PHE A 149 8.26 -14.82 -3.27
N PRO A 150 7.77 -16.05 -3.42
CA PRO A 150 8.64 -17.18 -3.63
C PRO A 150 9.46 -16.97 -4.91
N PRO A 151 10.72 -17.43 -4.95
CA PRO A 151 11.50 -17.37 -6.16
C PRO A 151 10.75 -18.10 -7.29
N SER A 152 10.78 -17.51 -8.48
CA SER A 152 10.27 -18.20 -9.66
C SER A 152 11.03 -19.53 -9.79
N ASN A 153 10.34 -20.64 -9.68
CA ASN A 153 10.90 -21.94 -9.97
C ASN A 153 11.22 -21.99 -11.48
N SER A 154 12.37 -21.47 -11.85
CA SER A 154 13.00 -21.86 -13.10
C SER A 154 13.46 -23.30 -12.94
N ARG A 155 12.54 -24.24 -13.11
CA ARG A 155 12.96 -25.60 -13.41
C ARG A 155 13.63 -25.55 -14.78
N ILE A 156 14.92 -25.39 -14.75
CA ILE A 156 15.76 -25.79 -15.88
C ILE A 156 15.61 -27.30 -15.95
N LYS A 157 14.90 -27.77 -16.97
CA LYS A 157 15.02 -29.14 -17.44
C LYS A 157 16.17 -29.20 -18.42
#